data_6a285e94e8b21ed5d921120438a14960
#
_entry.id   6a285e94e8b21ed5d921120438a14960
#
_cell.length_a   1.000
_cell.length_b   1.000
_cell.length_c   1.000
_cell.angle_alpha   90.00
_cell.angle_beta   90.00
_cell.angle_gamma   90.00
#
_symmetry.space_group_name_H-M   'P 1'
#
loop_
_entity.id
_entity.type
_entity.pdbx_description
1 polymer ?
#
loop_
_entity_poly.entity_id
_entity_poly.type
_entity_poly.pdbx_seq_one_letter_code
_entity_poly.pdbx_strand_id
1 'polypeptide(L)'
;MSLAFPNTVLNTIAAEAIDDLAGKLEAKISAGEETGAAVADVVKESYAANKQVCFGGDNYSDEWHAEAESRGLKNLPTTPEALPEVIAPETVAAFEKYNVLSRRELEARFEVWVEQYSVLANI
;
A
#
# COMPACT_ATOMS: atom_id res chain seq x y z
N MET A 1 20.67 0.18 5.69
CA MET A 1 19.52 -0.24 4.85
C MET A 1 19.39 0.73 3.68
N SER A 2 19.19 0.23 2.45
CA SER A 2 18.94 1.11 1.30
C SER A 2 17.54 1.71 1.38
N LEU A 3 17.41 3.03 1.15
CA LEU A 3 16.11 3.73 1.07
C LEU A 3 15.46 3.62 -0.31
N ALA A 4 16.13 3.01 -1.28
CA ALA A 4 15.65 2.96 -2.67
C ALA A 4 14.33 2.20 -2.79
N PHE A 5 14.23 1.01 -2.21
CA PHE A 5 13.01 0.21 -2.32
C PHE A 5 11.82 0.80 -1.57
N PRO A 6 11.92 1.22 -0.30
CA PRO A 6 10.83 1.92 0.39
C PRO A 6 10.34 3.16 -0.37
N ASN A 7 11.26 3.94 -0.95
CA ASN A 7 10.89 5.09 -1.77
C ASN A 7 10.15 4.67 -3.05
N THR A 8 10.59 3.61 -3.72
CA THR A 8 9.90 3.06 -4.89
C THR A 8 8.49 2.59 -4.53
N VAL A 9 8.30 1.89 -3.41
CA VAL A 9 6.98 1.46 -2.91
C VAL A 9 6.07 2.66 -2.69
N LEU A 10 6.53 3.67 -1.96
CA LEU A 10 5.73 4.88 -1.68
C LEU A 10 5.31 5.61 -2.95
N ASN A 11 6.21 5.76 -3.92
CA ASN A 11 5.88 6.40 -5.20
C ASN A 11 4.88 5.56 -6.01
N THR A 12 5.01 4.23 -6.00
CA THR A 12 4.06 3.34 -6.69
C THR A 12 2.67 3.41 -6.07
N ILE A 13 2.58 3.41 -4.74
CA ILE A 13 1.31 3.59 -4.01
C ILE A 13 0.67 4.94 -4.33
N ALA A 14 1.48 6.01 -4.35
CA ALA A 14 0.98 7.34 -4.69
C ALA A 14 0.46 7.39 -6.14
N ALA A 15 1.17 6.78 -7.09
CA ALA A 15 0.74 6.70 -8.47
C ALA A 15 -0.58 5.92 -8.61
N GLU A 16 -0.71 4.79 -7.93
CA GLU A 16 -1.95 3.99 -7.91
C GLU A 16 -3.13 4.79 -7.35
N ALA A 17 -2.92 5.48 -6.22
CA ALA A 17 -3.99 6.29 -5.60
C ALA A 17 -4.43 7.45 -6.50
N ILE A 18 -3.50 8.12 -7.17
CA ILE A 18 -3.80 9.22 -8.10
C ILE A 18 -4.57 8.69 -9.32
N ASP A 19 -4.13 7.58 -9.90
CA ASP A 19 -4.75 6.96 -11.06
C ASP A 19 -6.19 6.50 -10.75
N ASP A 20 -6.41 5.85 -9.60
CA ASP A 20 -7.74 5.43 -9.14
C ASP A 20 -8.69 6.62 -8.94
N LEU A 21 -8.22 7.67 -8.25
CA LEU A 21 -9.03 8.86 -7.99
C LEU A 21 -9.34 9.63 -9.28
N ALA A 22 -8.34 9.77 -10.17
CA ALA A 22 -8.53 10.43 -11.47
C ALA A 22 -9.52 9.65 -12.34
N GLY A 23 -9.38 8.32 -12.43
CA GLY A 23 -10.30 7.48 -13.20
C GLY A 23 -11.74 7.55 -12.69
N LYS A 24 -11.95 7.56 -11.39
CA LYS A 24 -13.29 7.75 -10.78
C LYS A 24 -13.88 9.11 -11.12
N LEU A 25 -13.07 10.15 -11.05
CA LEU A 25 -13.49 11.51 -11.37
C LEU A 25 -13.85 11.67 -12.86
N GLU A 26 -12.98 11.17 -13.73
CA GLU A 26 -13.20 11.19 -15.18
C GLU A 26 -14.46 10.43 -15.58
N ALA A 27 -14.73 9.28 -14.97
CA ALA A 27 -15.92 8.50 -15.21
C ALA A 27 -17.21 9.27 -14.86
N LYS A 28 -17.24 9.95 -13.71
CA LYS A 28 -18.39 10.75 -13.27
C LYS A 28 -18.62 11.96 -14.19
N ILE A 29 -17.57 12.69 -14.52
CA ILE A 29 -17.65 13.85 -15.43
C ILE A 29 -18.11 13.41 -16.83
N SER A 30 -17.59 12.31 -17.33
CA SER A 30 -18.01 11.74 -18.62
C SER A 30 -19.47 11.28 -18.64
N ALA A 31 -20.00 10.90 -17.47
CA ALA A 31 -21.42 10.59 -17.30
C ALA A 31 -22.31 11.83 -17.21
N GLY A 32 -21.74 13.04 -17.25
CA GLY A 32 -22.47 14.31 -17.25
C GLY A 32 -22.65 14.93 -15.87
N GLU A 33 -21.97 14.43 -14.85
CA GLU A 33 -21.98 15.07 -13.52
C GLU A 33 -21.26 16.42 -13.55
N GLU A 34 -21.77 17.38 -12.76
CA GLU A 34 -21.09 18.66 -12.56
C GLU A 34 -19.77 18.41 -11.80
N THR A 35 -18.69 19.07 -12.23
CA THR A 35 -17.34 18.81 -11.71
C THR A 35 -17.24 18.91 -10.19
N GLY A 36 -17.85 19.92 -9.57
CA GLY A 36 -17.81 20.10 -8.12
C GLY A 36 -18.56 18.99 -7.37
N ALA A 37 -19.68 18.52 -7.92
CA ALA A 37 -20.42 17.38 -7.39
C ALA A 37 -19.63 16.07 -7.51
N ALA A 38 -19.04 15.81 -8.69
CA ALA A 38 -18.20 14.65 -8.92
C ALA A 38 -17.00 14.59 -7.96
N VAL A 39 -16.32 15.71 -7.74
CA VAL A 39 -15.22 15.80 -6.77
C VAL A 39 -15.70 15.48 -5.35
N ALA A 40 -16.81 16.09 -4.91
CA ALA A 40 -17.35 15.85 -3.58
C ALA A 40 -17.73 14.38 -3.36
N ASP A 41 -18.30 13.74 -4.37
CA ASP A 41 -18.69 12.34 -4.31
C ASP A 41 -17.46 11.40 -4.29
N VAL A 42 -16.46 11.64 -5.13
CA VAL A 42 -15.21 10.84 -5.13
C VAL A 42 -14.49 10.94 -3.79
N VAL A 43 -14.40 12.14 -3.20
CA VAL A 43 -13.80 12.34 -1.86
C VAL A 43 -14.57 11.58 -0.79
N LYS A 44 -15.90 11.67 -0.79
CA LYS A 44 -16.78 11.00 0.17
C LYS A 44 -16.68 9.47 0.06
N GLU A 45 -16.74 8.93 -1.15
CA GLU A 45 -16.63 7.50 -1.42
C GLU A 45 -15.25 6.97 -1.01
N SER A 46 -14.18 7.68 -1.36
CA SER A 46 -12.80 7.29 -1.02
C SER A 46 -12.56 7.32 0.50
N TYR A 47 -13.06 8.35 1.20
CA TYR A 47 -12.98 8.39 2.65
C TYR A 47 -13.77 7.24 3.29
N ALA A 48 -14.99 6.99 2.84
CA ALA A 48 -15.82 5.91 3.39
C ALA A 48 -15.18 4.52 3.21
N ALA A 49 -14.53 4.30 2.06
CA ALA A 49 -13.84 3.04 1.76
C ALA A 49 -12.56 2.85 2.57
N ASN A 50 -11.88 3.92 2.96
CA ASN A 50 -10.55 3.86 3.57
C ASN A 50 -10.50 4.39 5.02
N LYS A 51 -11.63 4.72 5.64
CA LYS A 51 -11.66 5.30 6.99
C LYS A 51 -11.01 4.43 8.08
N GLN A 52 -10.93 3.10 7.84
CA GLN A 52 -10.28 2.18 8.78
C GLN A 52 -8.79 2.45 8.98
N VAL A 53 -8.11 3.11 8.02
CA VAL A 53 -6.71 3.49 8.15
C VAL A 53 -6.50 4.83 8.88
N CYS A 54 -7.59 5.58 9.11
CA CYS A 54 -7.52 6.88 9.79
C CYS A 54 -7.47 6.68 11.30
N PHE A 55 -6.32 6.96 11.91
CA PHE A 55 -6.10 6.88 13.35
C PHE A 55 -5.44 8.15 13.87
N GLY A 56 -6.02 8.76 14.89
CA GLY A 56 -5.57 10.03 15.45
C GLY A 56 -4.64 9.91 16.67
N GLY A 57 -4.19 8.71 17.00
CA GLY A 57 -3.30 8.42 18.14
C GLY A 57 -1.86 8.15 17.74
N ASP A 58 -1.08 7.62 18.68
CA ASP A 58 0.29 7.16 18.45
C ASP A 58 0.27 5.78 17.77
N ASN A 59 0.73 5.73 16.52
CA ASN A 59 0.79 4.51 15.72
C ASN A 59 1.88 3.52 16.17
N TYR A 60 2.66 3.84 17.19
CA TYR A 60 3.68 2.96 17.79
C TYR A 60 3.25 2.41 19.15
N SER A 61 2.05 2.76 19.61
CA SER A 61 1.54 2.30 20.90
C SER A 61 0.95 0.89 20.83
N ASP A 62 0.91 0.21 21.99
CA ASP A 62 0.27 -1.11 22.10
C ASP A 62 -1.23 -1.03 21.82
N GLU A 63 -1.87 0.08 22.12
CA GLU A 63 -3.26 0.36 21.80
C GLU A 63 -3.51 0.35 20.29
N TRP A 64 -2.54 0.90 19.51
CA TRP A 64 -2.66 0.85 18.06
C TRP A 64 -2.58 -0.57 17.53
N HIS A 65 -1.73 -1.43 18.06
CA HIS A 65 -1.63 -2.83 17.61
C HIS A 65 -2.97 -3.56 17.75
N ALA A 66 -3.63 -3.41 18.90
CA ALA A 66 -4.95 -3.99 19.14
C ALA A 66 -6.04 -3.38 18.24
N GLU A 67 -6.00 -2.06 18.06
CA GLU A 67 -6.93 -1.32 17.22
C GLU A 67 -6.78 -1.70 15.73
N ALA A 68 -5.56 -1.82 15.23
CA ALA A 68 -5.27 -2.21 13.85
C ALA A 68 -5.85 -3.61 13.54
N GLU A 69 -5.65 -4.57 14.44
CA GLU A 69 -6.21 -5.91 14.31
C GLU A 69 -7.75 -5.88 14.30
N SER A 70 -8.36 -5.11 15.20
CA SER A 70 -9.82 -4.97 15.26
C SER A 70 -10.44 -4.36 14.00
N ARG A 71 -9.67 -3.54 13.28
CA ARG A 71 -10.06 -2.93 12.00
C ARG A 71 -9.72 -3.77 10.78
N GLY A 72 -9.15 -4.97 10.97
CA GLY A 72 -8.71 -5.84 9.90
C GLY A 72 -7.48 -5.35 9.14
N LEU A 73 -6.69 -4.44 9.74
CA LEU A 73 -5.43 -3.98 9.19
C LEU A 73 -4.32 -4.97 9.55
N LYS A 74 -3.37 -5.16 8.64
CA LYS A 74 -2.22 -6.01 8.90
C LYS A 74 -1.34 -5.38 9.98
N ASN A 75 -1.04 -6.16 11.01
CA ASN A 75 -0.07 -5.81 12.04
C ASN A 75 1.08 -6.81 11.96
N LEU A 76 2.19 -6.39 11.36
CA LEU A 76 3.35 -7.22 11.04
C LEU A 76 4.56 -6.72 11.84
N PRO A 77 4.70 -7.12 13.11
CA PRO A 77 5.69 -6.55 14.03
C PRO A 77 7.13 -6.93 13.72
N THR A 78 7.34 -8.00 12.96
CA THR A 78 8.69 -8.49 12.65
C THR A 78 8.97 -8.47 11.14
N THR A 79 10.26 -8.35 10.79
CA THR A 79 10.71 -8.40 9.38
C THR A 79 10.31 -9.69 8.68
N PRO A 80 10.47 -10.90 9.26
CA PRO A 80 10.02 -12.12 8.61
C PRO A 80 8.53 -12.16 8.28
N GLU A 81 7.69 -11.59 9.13
CA GLU A 81 6.25 -11.49 8.90
C GLU A 81 5.90 -10.50 7.80
N ALA A 82 6.67 -9.43 7.68
CA ALA A 82 6.44 -8.38 6.69
C ALA A 82 7.01 -8.70 5.30
N LEU A 83 8.09 -9.48 5.20
CA LEU A 83 8.75 -9.78 3.92
C LEU A 83 7.82 -10.41 2.87
N PRO A 84 6.92 -11.35 3.18
CA PRO A 84 6.00 -11.93 2.21
C PRO A 84 5.08 -10.92 1.52
N GLU A 85 4.83 -9.77 2.14
CA GLU A 85 4.01 -8.70 1.55
C GLU A 85 4.62 -8.11 0.28
N VAL A 86 5.94 -8.23 0.11
CA VAL A 86 6.64 -7.79 -1.11
C VAL A 86 6.18 -8.54 -2.35
N ILE A 87 5.84 -9.81 -2.19
CA ILE A 87 5.37 -10.69 -3.26
C ILE A 87 3.87 -11.00 -3.18
N ALA A 88 3.14 -10.31 -2.31
CA ALA A 88 1.69 -10.44 -2.24
C ALA A 88 1.04 -10.08 -3.58
N PRO A 89 -0.05 -10.76 -3.98
CA PRO A 89 -0.68 -10.55 -5.28
C PRO A 89 -0.99 -9.08 -5.58
N GLU A 90 -1.47 -8.34 -4.59
CA GLU A 90 -1.83 -6.93 -4.71
C GLU A 90 -0.60 -6.05 -4.95
N THR A 91 0.51 -6.34 -4.24
CA THR A 91 1.78 -5.64 -4.42
C THR A 91 2.33 -5.88 -5.83
N VAL A 92 2.36 -7.13 -6.26
CA VAL A 92 2.82 -7.49 -7.61
C VAL A 92 1.97 -6.80 -8.66
N ALA A 93 0.64 -6.84 -8.53
CA ALA A 93 -0.27 -6.21 -9.49
C ALA A 93 -0.04 -4.69 -9.61
N ALA A 94 0.15 -4.00 -8.49
CA ALA A 94 0.43 -2.57 -8.49
C ALA A 94 1.76 -2.23 -9.18
N PHE A 95 2.81 -3.01 -8.92
CA PHE A 95 4.12 -2.79 -9.54
C PHE A 95 4.13 -3.09 -11.03
N GLU A 96 3.47 -4.17 -11.46
CA GLU A 96 3.38 -4.54 -12.88
C GLU A 96 2.49 -3.57 -13.66
N LYS A 97 1.40 -3.07 -13.08
CA LYS A 97 0.51 -2.07 -13.70
C LYS A 97 1.26 -0.84 -14.21
N TYR A 98 2.24 -0.38 -13.45
CA TYR A 98 3.03 0.81 -13.79
C TYR A 98 4.41 0.48 -14.37
N ASN A 99 4.69 -0.77 -14.71
CA ASN A 99 5.98 -1.23 -15.22
C ASN A 99 7.17 -0.83 -14.32
N VAL A 100 6.97 -0.81 -13.01
CA VAL A 100 8.00 -0.46 -12.03
C VAL A 100 8.92 -1.65 -11.77
N LEU A 101 8.34 -2.78 -11.40
CA LEU A 101 9.01 -4.07 -11.22
C LEU A 101 8.06 -5.19 -11.64
N SER A 102 8.61 -6.18 -12.32
CA SER A 102 7.91 -7.43 -12.61
C SER A 102 7.82 -8.33 -11.36
N ARG A 103 6.90 -9.29 -11.38
CA ARG A 103 6.84 -10.36 -10.38
C ARG A 103 8.21 -10.99 -10.14
N ARG A 104 8.93 -11.36 -11.20
CA ARG A 104 10.25 -11.98 -11.11
C ARG A 104 11.27 -11.10 -10.38
N GLU A 105 11.24 -9.82 -10.60
CA GLU A 105 12.15 -8.88 -9.92
C GLU A 105 11.80 -8.69 -8.46
N LEU A 106 10.51 -8.72 -8.10
CA LEU A 106 10.05 -8.72 -6.71
C LEU A 106 10.43 -10.01 -5.99
N GLU A 107 10.22 -11.16 -6.61
CA GLU A 107 10.61 -12.46 -6.07
C GLU A 107 12.12 -12.55 -5.84
N ALA A 108 12.93 -12.10 -6.78
CA ALA A 108 14.40 -12.07 -6.62
C ALA A 108 14.83 -11.17 -5.45
N ARG A 109 14.18 -10.02 -5.24
CA ARG A 109 14.45 -9.15 -4.08
C ARG A 109 14.03 -9.80 -2.76
N PHE A 110 12.87 -10.43 -2.75
CA PHE A 110 12.38 -11.17 -1.60
C PHE A 110 13.36 -12.26 -1.18
N GLU A 111 13.84 -13.09 -2.10
CA GLU A 111 14.82 -14.14 -1.82
C GLU A 111 16.11 -13.58 -1.23
N VAL A 112 16.66 -12.52 -1.82
CA VAL A 112 17.88 -11.85 -1.30
C VAL A 112 17.66 -11.34 0.13
N TRP A 113 16.52 -10.76 0.44
CA TRP A 113 16.25 -10.25 1.78
C TRP A 113 16.01 -11.34 2.80
N VAL A 114 15.35 -12.44 2.41
CA VAL A 114 15.22 -13.63 3.26
C VAL A 114 16.59 -14.20 3.60
N GLU A 115 17.48 -14.31 2.61
CA GLU A 115 18.85 -14.78 2.82
C GLU A 115 19.64 -13.84 3.74
N GLN A 116 19.60 -12.53 3.49
CA GLN A 116 20.25 -11.53 4.33
C GLN A 116 19.76 -11.61 5.79
N TYR A 117 18.44 -11.74 5.98
CA TYR A 117 17.87 -11.90 7.30
C TYR A 117 18.35 -13.19 7.99
N SER A 118 18.37 -14.30 7.27
CA SER A 118 18.81 -15.59 7.78
C SER A 118 20.28 -15.58 8.20
N VAL A 119 21.13 -14.93 7.43
CA VAL A 119 22.55 -14.74 7.76
C VAL A 119 22.70 -13.92 9.05
N LEU A 120 21.98 -12.79 9.17
CA LEU A 120 22.05 -11.94 10.36
C LEU A 120 21.51 -12.64 11.63
N ALA A 121 20.51 -13.49 11.49
CA ALA A 121 19.93 -14.23 12.60
C ALA A 121 20.84 -15.35 13.13
N ASN A 122 21.85 -15.77 12.36
CA ASN A 122 22.80 -16.82 12.72
C ASN A 122 24.16 -16.27 13.24
N ILE A 123 24.31 -14.96 13.35
CA ILE A 123 25.48 -14.30 13.96
C ILE A 123 25.20 -14.02 15.44
#